data_2fceac640720a8c73fbff4f445466659
#
_entry.id   2fceac640720a8c73fbff4f445466659
#
_cell.length_a   1.000
_cell.length_b   1.000
_cell.length_c   1.000
_cell.angle_alpha   90.00
_cell.angle_beta   90.00
_cell.angle_gamma   90.00
#
_symmetry.space_group_name_H-M   'P 1'
#
loop_
_entity.id
_entity.type
_entity.pdbx_description
1 polymer ?
#
loop_
_entity_poly.entity_id
_entity_poly.type
_entity_poly.pdbx_seq_one_letter_code
_entity_poly.pdbx_strand_id
1 'polypeptide(L)'
;SGQNNPAVILFALFPPRNPNSPPCIGGWIPWLGAAFQFGKAPLEFIEQARVKYGPIFTVFALGNRFTFVTEDEGIEAFFTSKDIDFEQAVQETVQRTTSVPAEIFYRNRSRLYSMMKGKMGTSSLYLFARPLCQELHEHMDCLGTAGTENLRDLIRSVLYPATVNILFGKGVCPTNKSDIKEFEEHFQKYDEDFEYGSQMPEYFMSLANLLEVSYPGNPSSISPENNVLSVTPFQSNAVLTGVCLACSYDLRPLQVLIQLYISEVTSFSLNIMEDIVSVFGKAGKENIEISEDNLKKLLLIKWCTLEAIRLRSPGAITKKVVNPIKIQTFTIPAGDMLMLSPYWVHRNPKYFPDPETFKPDRWKEANLEKNAFLDGFVAFGGGKHQCPGRWLAIMEVHMLVVLFLYKYEFILLDPVPKEGLFLHCLGTHVAEG
;
A
#
# COMPACT_ATOMS: atom_id res chain seq x y z
N SER A 1 39.75 28.38 18.98
CA SER A 1 38.66 29.30 18.75
C SER A 1 38.18 29.09 17.31
N GLY A 2 37.30 28.12 17.10
CA GLY A 2 36.58 27.92 15.83
C GLY A 2 35.49 29.00 15.74
N GLN A 3 35.74 30.04 14.99
CA GLN A 3 34.70 30.98 14.61
C GLN A 3 33.71 30.21 13.72
N ASN A 4 32.52 29.95 14.26
CA ASN A 4 31.38 29.52 13.47
C ASN A 4 31.01 30.68 12.52
N ASN A 5 31.54 30.61 11.30
CA ASN A 5 31.27 31.62 10.28
C ASN A 5 29.78 31.53 9.93
N PRO A 6 28.97 32.59 10.21
CA PRO A 6 27.54 32.57 9.95
C PRO A 6 27.21 32.27 8.46
N ALA A 7 28.15 32.58 7.56
CA ALA A 7 28.03 32.20 6.16
C ALA A 7 28.04 30.68 5.92
N VAL A 8 28.86 29.92 6.69
CA VAL A 8 28.90 28.46 6.59
C VAL A 8 27.60 27.83 7.06
N ILE A 9 27.03 28.39 8.14
CA ILE A 9 25.71 27.97 8.64
C ILE A 9 24.61 28.31 7.62
N LEU A 10 24.67 29.49 7.01
CA LEU A 10 23.72 29.91 5.99
C LEU A 10 23.83 29.05 4.72
N PHE A 11 25.03 28.70 4.28
CA PHE A 11 25.26 27.78 3.15
C PHE A 11 24.83 26.33 3.45
N ALA A 12 24.97 25.89 4.69
CA ALA A 12 24.47 24.58 5.10
C ALA A 12 22.93 24.52 5.15
N LEU A 13 22.29 25.63 5.53
CA LEU A 13 20.83 25.76 5.60
C LEU A 13 20.20 26.04 4.21
N PHE A 14 20.91 26.72 3.33
CA PHE A 14 20.48 27.11 1.99
C PHE A 14 21.58 26.77 0.95
N PRO A 15 21.77 25.48 0.63
CA PRO A 15 22.73 25.13 -0.41
C PRO A 15 22.39 25.85 -1.73
N PRO A 16 23.39 26.34 -2.47
CA PRO A 16 23.18 27.04 -3.73
C PRO A 16 22.35 26.18 -4.66
N ARG A 17 21.26 26.71 -5.18
CA ARG A 17 20.37 26.00 -6.10
C ARG A 17 21.15 25.74 -7.40
N ASN A 18 21.34 24.48 -7.74
CA ASN A 18 21.76 24.12 -9.07
C ASN A 18 20.62 24.50 -10.05
N PRO A 19 20.85 25.35 -11.05
CA PRO A 19 19.82 25.79 -11.99
C PRO A 19 19.16 24.62 -12.73
N ASN A 20 19.85 23.50 -12.83
CA ASN A 20 19.35 22.27 -13.46
C ASN A 20 18.62 21.34 -12.46
N SER A 21 18.46 21.72 -11.20
CA SER A 21 17.68 20.92 -10.24
C SER A 21 16.18 21.24 -10.35
N PRO A 22 15.30 20.28 -10.04
CA PRO A 22 13.87 20.54 -10.01
C PRO A 22 13.52 21.70 -9.08
N PRO A 23 12.45 22.48 -9.37
CA PRO A 23 11.93 23.49 -8.48
C PRO A 23 11.71 22.89 -7.08
N CYS A 24 12.24 23.54 -6.04
CA CYS A 24 12.16 23.06 -4.67
C CYS A 24 11.19 23.91 -3.86
N ILE A 25 10.20 23.26 -3.28
CA ILE A 25 9.18 23.86 -2.42
C ILE A 25 9.64 23.66 -0.99
N GLY A 26 10.05 24.74 -0.34
CA GLY A 26 10.38 24.77 1.08
C GLY A 26 9.40 25.68 1.82
N GLY A 27 9.39 25.57 3.14
CA GLY A 27 8.71 26.51 4.02
C GLY A 27 9.63 27.64 4.46
N TRP A 28 9.09 28.54 5.27
CA TRP A 28 9.86 29.65 5.85
C TRP A 28 10.76 29.22 7.03
N ILE A 29 10.48 28.06 7.64
CA ILE A 29 11.34 27.46 8.67
C ILE A 29 12.34 26.52 7.98
N PRO A 30 13.65 26.78 8.06
CA PRO A 30 14.65 26.14 7.22
C PRO A 30 14.65 24.62 7.27
N TRP A 31 14.56 24.00 8.45
CA TRP A 31 14.60 22.55 8.59
C TRP A 31 13.23 21.89 8.41
N LEU A 32 12.18 22.58 8.88
CA LEU A 32 10.80 22.07 8.81
C LEU A 32 10.28 22.05 7.36
N GLY A 33 10.71 23.05 6.57
CA GLY A 33 10.31 23.15 5.15
C GLY A 33 8.80 23.28 4.99
N ALA A 34 8.26 22.53 4.04
CA ALA A 34 6.84 22.51 3.72
C ALA A 34 6.04 21.46 4.53
N ALA A 35 6.63 20.86 5.58
CA ALA A 35 6.06 19.70 6.28
C ALA A 35 4.61 19.89 6.73
N PHE A 36 4.27 21.04 7.33
CA PHE A 36 2.89 21.29 7.78
C PHE A 36 1.89 21.40 6.65
N GLN A 37 2.26 22.12 5.58
CA GLN A 37 1.38 22.28 4.43
C GLN A 37 1.18 20.95 3.68
N PHE A 38 2.28 20.23 3.51
CA PHE A 38 2.30 18.94 2.88
C PHE A 38 1.54 17.90 3.72
N GLY A 39 1.73 17.86 5.05
CA GLY A 39 1.06 16.92 5.94
C GLY A 39 -0.45 17.15 6.08
N LYS A 40 -0.92 18.40 5.93
CA LYS A 40 -2.35 18.72 6.08
C LYS A 40 -3.22 18.18 4.94
N ALA A 41 -2.77 18.28 3.69
CA ALA A 41 -3.49 17.86 2.51
C ALA A 41 -2.50 17.47 1.40
N PRO A 42 -1.84 16.30 1.49
CA PRO A 42 -0.72 15.95 0.63
C PRO A 42 -1.06 15.95 -0.85
N LEU A 43 -2.18 15.35 -1.23
CA LEU A 43 -2.57 15.26 -2.63
C LEU A 43 -2.88 16.62 -3.23
N GLU A 44 -3.66 17.42 -2.54
CA GLU A 44 -4.00 18.79 -2.98
C GLU A 44 -2.73 19.65 -3.08
N PHE A 45 -1.83 19.53 -2.10
CA PHE A 45 -0.54 20.19 -2.13
C PHE A 45 0.31 19.79 -3.34
N ILE A 46 0.39 18.49 -3.64
CA ILE A 46 1.15 17.98 -4.78
C ILE A 46 0.48 18.41 -6.11
N GLU A 47 -0.86 18.38 -6.20
CA GLU A 47 -1.57 18.87 -7.40
C GLU A 47 -1.34 20.36 -7.63
N GLN A 48 -1.41 21.18 -6.60
CA GLN A 48 -1.10 22.61 -6.70
C GLN A 48 0.37 22.82 -7.11
N ALA A 49 1.28 22.03 -6.57
CA ALA A 49 2.68 22.05 -6.94
C ALA A 49 2.91 21.67 -8.41
N ARG A 50 2.25 20.59 -8.86
CA ARG A 50 2.32 20.12 -10.25
C ARG A 50 1.84 21.18 -11.24
N VAL A 51 0.71 21.82 -10.95
CA VAL A 51 0.16 22.91 -11.76
C VAL A 51 1.11 24.12 -11.81
N LYS A 52 1.75 24.44 -10.69
CA LYS A 52 2.59 25.63 -10.55
C LYS A 52 4.01 25.44 -11.09
N TYR A 53 4.60 24.27 -10.86
CA TYR A 53 6.02 24.02 -11.10
C TYR A 53 6.29 23.01 -12.22
N GLY A 54 5.25 22.37 -12.72
CA GLY A 54 5.34 21.33 -13.75
C GLY A 54 5.44 19.91 -13.16
N PRO A 55 5.70 18.91 -14.02
CA PRO A 55 5.56 17.50 -13.67
C PRO A 55 6.66 16.96 -12.75
N ILE A 56 7.78 17.66 -12.61
CA ILE A 56 8.91 17.27 -11.77
C ILE A 56 9.26 18.41 -10.82
N PHE A 57 9.12 18.18 -9.53
CA PHE A 57 9.43 19.15 -8.50
C PHE A 57 9.87 18.45 -7.20
N THR A 58 10.56 19.17 -6.33
CA THR A 58 11.03 18.67 -5.04
C THR A 58 10.26 19.36 -3.92
N VAL A 59 9.81 18.59 -2.95
CA VAL A 59 9.27 19.08 -1.67
C VAL A 59 10.34 18.85 -0.61
N PHE A 60 10.73 19.92 0.08
CA PHE A 60 11.62 19.83 1.22
C PHE A 60 10.78 19.83 2.51
N ALA A 61 10.86 18.74 3.26
CA ALA A 61 10.10 18.56 4.49
C ALA A 61 10.92 17.77 5.51
N LEU A 62 11.03 18.30 6.74
CA LEU A 62 11.71 17.64 7.86
C LEU A 62 13.14 17.17 7.52
N GLY A 63 13.90 18.03 6.83
CA GLY A 63 15.28 17.72 6.43
C GLY A 63 15.41 16.77 5.23
N ASN A 64 14.32 16.19 4.74
CA ASN A 64 14.31 15.30 3.59
C ASN A 64 13.88 16.02 2.31
N ARG A 65 14.35 15.53 1.18
CA ARG A 65 14.02 16.01 -0.15
C ARG A 65 13.23 14.92 -0.88
N PHE A 66 11.97 15.20 -1.16
CA PHE A 66 11.06 14.31 -1.88
C PHE A 66 10.86 14.88 -3.28
N THR A 67 11.46 14.24 -4.28
CA THR A 67 11.32 14.65 -5.67
C THR A 67 10.23 13.83 -6.36
N PHE A 68 9.12 14.50 -6.70
CA PHE A 68 7.96 13.89 -7.34
C PHE A 68 8.13 13.86 -8.85
N VAL A 69 7.76 12.72 -9.45
CA VAL A 69 7.61 12.51 -10.88
C VAL A 69 6.15 12.18 -11.13
N THR A 70 5.44 13.04 -11.86
CA THR A 70 3.98 12.93 -12.05
C THR A 70 3.56 12.70 -13.50
N GLU A 71 4.48 12.60 -14.43
CA GLU A 71 4.24 12.37 -15.85
C GLU A 71 5.16 11.30 -16.45
N ASP A 72 4.79 10.83 -17.64
CA ASP A 72 5.34 9.69 -18.37
C ASP A 72 6.85 9.65 -18.51
N GLU A 73 7.45 10.77 -18.91
CA GLU A 73 8.87 10.79 -19.31
C GLU A 73 9.82 10.45 -18.16
N GLY A 74 9.32 10.55 -16.91
CA GLY A 74 10.08 10.14 -15.74
C GLY A 74 9.83 8.71 -15.31
N ILE A 75 8.73 8.07 -15.74
CA ILE A 75 8.31 6.75 -15.30
C ILE A 75 9.29 5.68 -15.77
N GLU A 76 9.70 5.73 -17.03
CA GLU A 76 10.68 4.80 -17.57
C GLU A 76 11.99 4.89 -16.81
N ALA A 77 12.52 6.11 -16.62
CA ALA A 77 13.72 6.34 -15.84
C ALA A 77 13.58 5.84 -14.40
N PHE A 78 12.39 6.04 -13.78
CA PHE A 78 12.09 5.57 -12.44
C PHE A 78 12.18 4.04 -12.30
N PHE A 79 11.75 3.27 -13.30
CA PHE A 79 11.76 1.80 -13.21
C PHE A 79 13.03 1.15 -13.74
N THR A 80 13.76 1.79 -14.64
CA THR A 80 14.90 1.18 -15.36
C THR A 80 16.27 1.67 -14.91
N SER A 81 16.38 2.87 -14.34
CA SER A 81 17.67 3.44 -13.95
C SER A 81 18.37 2.63 -12.86
N LYS A 82 19.70 2.56 -12.98
CA LYS A 82 20.60 1.96 -11.97
C LYS A 82 21.05 2.98 -10.90
N ASP A 83 20.78 4.27 -11.13
CA ASP A 83 21.19 5.36 -10.25
C ASP A 83 20.20 5.61 -9.12
N ILE A 84 19.12 4.83 -9.08
CA ILE A 84 18.12 4.84 -8.02
C ILE A 84 17.91 3.45 -7.45
N ASP A 85 17.76 3.38 -6.13
CA ASP A 85 17.68 2.13 -5.38
C ASP A 85 16.42 2.06 -4.53
N PHE A 86 15.61 1.04 -4.79
CA PHE A 86 14.39 0.75 -4.02
C PHE A 86 14.71 0.13 -2.67
N GLU A 87 15.69 -0.78 -2.62
CA GLU A 87 16.01 -1.50 -1.39
C GLU A 87 16.62 -0.58 -0.35
N GLN A 88 17.42 0.41 -0.79
CA GLN A 88 17.98 1.40 0.11
C GLN A 88 16.89 2.30 0.71
N ALA A 89 15.90 2.73 -0.09
CA ALA A 89 14.76 3.48 0.43
C ALA A 89 13.96 2.69 1.47
N VAL A 90 13.67 1.41 1.20
CA VAL A 90 12.96 0.52 2.14
C VAL A 90 13.78 0.23 3.38
N GLN A 91 15.09 0.02 3.25
CA GLN A 91 15.98 -0.26 4.38
C GLN A 91 16.02 0.91 5.37
N GLU A 92 16.14 2.14 4.86
CA GLU A 92 16.12 3.33 5.72
C GLU A 92 14.79 3.45 6.50
N THR A 93 13.68 3.16 5.84
CA THR A 93 12.35 3.14 6.47
C THR A 93 12.26 2.05 7.55
N VAL A 94 12.65 0.82 7.24
CA VAL A 94 12.62 -0.32 8.18
C VAL A 94 13.55 -0.06 9.36
N GLN A 95 14.73 0.50 9.13
CA GLN A 95 15.65 0.84 10.23
C GLN A 95 15.02 1.87 11.20
N ARG A 96 14.34 2.88 10.66
CA ARG A 96 13.68 3.91 11.48
C ARG A 96 12.53 3.33 12.32
N THR A 97 11.71 2.47 11.74
CA THR A 97 10.47 1.99 12.37
C THR A 97 10.67 0.76 13.25
N THR A 98 11.58 -0.14 12.87
CA THR A 98 11.78 -1.43 13.56
C THR A 98 13.16 -1.59 14.17
N SER A 99 14.04 -0.59 14.03
CA SER A 99 15.42 -0.63 14.51
C SER A 99 16.24 -1.83 13.95
N VAL A 100 15.83 -2.40 12.83
CA VAL A 100 16.56 -3.50 12.17
C VAL A 100 17.80 -2.96 11.46
N PRO A 101 19.02 -3.39 11.86
CA PRO A 101 20.25 -2.95 11.21
C PRO A 101 20.30 -3.31 9.72
N ALA A 102 20.93 -2.44 8.93
CA ALA A 102 21.04 -2.61 7.47
C ALA A 102 21.60 -3.98 7.07
N GLU A 103 22.65 -4.46 7.75
CA GLU A 103 23.26 -5.76 7.48
C GLU A 103 22.25 -6.91 7.58
N ILE A 104 21.42 -6.88 8.61
CA ILE A 104 20.40 -7.91 8.85
C ILE A 104 19.26 -7.78 7.85
N PHE A 105 18.85 -6.55 7.54
CA PHE A 105 17.87 -6.28 6.50
C PHE A 105 18.29 -6.89 5.16
N TYR A 106 19.46 -6.55 4.64
CA TYR A 106 19.92 -7.04 3.33
C TYR A 106 20.11 -8.56 3.29
N ARG A 107 20.67 -9.15 4.34
CA ARG A 107 20.86 -10.59 4.45
C ARG A 107 19.52 -11.36 4.38
N ASN A 108 18.50 -10.87 5.08
CA ASN A 108 17.20 -11.55 5.14
C ASN A 108 16.34 -11.24 3.91
N ARG A 109 16.39 -10.02 3.39
CA ARG A 109 15.56 -9.60 2.26
C ARG A 109 15.79 -10.43 1.01
N SER A 110 17.05 -10.64 0.63
CA SER A 110 17.38 -11.45 -0.54
C SER A 110 16.81 -12.88 -0.41
N ARG A 111 16.91 -13.47 0.78
CA ARG A 111 16.37 -14.80 1.08
C ARG A 111 14.85 -14.83 1.01
N LEU A 112 14.18 -13.86 1.66
CA LEU A 112 12.73 -13.74 1.66
C LEU A 112 12.19 -13.54 0.23
N TYR A 113 12.79 -12.61 -0.51
CA TYR A 113 12.39 -12.36 -1.90
C TYR A 113 12.50 -13.62 -2.78
N SER A 114 13.59 -14.37 -2.65
CA SER A 114 13.78 -15.61 -3.39
C SER A 114 12.73 -16.68 -3.01
N MET A 115 12.39 -16.77 -1.72
CA MET A 115 11.34 -17.70 -1.26
C MET A 115 9.96 -17.30 -1.79
N MET A 116 9.62 -16.02 -1.75
CA MET A 116 8.32 -15.51 -2.20
C MET A 116 8.17 -15.64 -3.72
N LYS A 117 9.19 -15.26 -4.48
CA LYS A 117 9.16 -15.31 -5.95
C LYS A 117 8.84 -16.69 -6.50
N GLY A 118 9.35 -17.75 -5.86
CA GLY A 118 9.10 -19.13 -6.29
C GLY A 118 7.73 -19.68 -5.84
N LYS A 119 7.15 -19.16 -4.76
CA LYS A 119 5.93 -19.71 -4.14
C LYS A 119 4.66 -18.91 -4.46
N MET A 120 4.78 -17.59 -4.65
CA MET A 120 3.64 -16.69 -4.91
C MET A 120 3.44 -16.35 -6.38
N GLY A 121 4.17 -17.02 -7.28
CA GLY A 121 3.96 -16.88 -8.72
C GLY A 121 2.66 -17.54 -9.17
N THR A 122 2.17 -17.11 -10.33
CA THR A 122 0.91 -17.63 -10.91
C THR A 122 0.88 -19.14 -11.08
N SER A 123 2.03 -19.76 -11.35
CA SER A 123 2.15 -21.22 -11.44
C SER A 123 1.92 -21.97 -10.11
N SER A 124 1.90 -21.26 -8.99
CA SER A 124 1.75 -21.84 -7.66
C SER A 124 0.46 -21.39 -6.94
N LEU A 125 -0.32 -20.48 -7.54
CA LEU A 125 -1.54 -19.94 -6.92
C LEU A 125 -2.58 -21.01 -6.61
N TYR A 126 -2.67 -22.06 -7.43
CA TYR A 126 -3.60 -23.17 -7.18
C TYR A 126 -3.36 -23.85 -5.82
N LEU A 127 -2.13 -23.79 -5.28
CA LEU A 127 -1.81 -24.34 -3.97
C LEU A 127 -2.43 -23.54 -2.82
N PHE A 128 -2.68 -22.24 -3.05
CA PHE A 128 -3.26 -21.36 -2.06
C PHE A 128 -4.78 -21.28 -2.14
N ALA A 129 -5.39 -21.52 -3.32
CA ALA A 129 -6.81 -21.27 -3.54
C ALA A 129 -7.70 -22.05 -2.56
N ARG A 130 -7.51 -23.35 -2.41
CA ARG A 130 -8.32 -24.18 -1.52
C ARG A 130 -8.07 -23.85 -0.04
N PRO A 131 -6.83 -23.81 0.46
CA PRO A 131 -6.57 -23.41 1.84
C PRO A 131 -7.12 -22.02 2.18
N LEU A 132 -6.95 -21.04 1.28
CA LEU A 132 -7.47 -19.70 1.49
C LEU A 132 -9.01 -19.69 1.56
N CYS A 133 -9.69 -20.40 0.67
CA CYS A 133 -11.14 -20.54 0.70
C CYS A 133 -11.62 -21.10 2.04
N GLN A 134 -10.92 -22.11 2.57
CA GLN A 134 -11.25 -22.70 3.88
C GLN A 134 -11.06 -21.72 5.02
N GLU A 135 -9.91 -20.99 5.06
CA GLU A 135 -9.65 -19.99 6.09
C GLU A 135 -10.69 -18.85 6.03
N LEU A 136 -11.02 -18.35 4.84
CA LEU A 136 -12.04 -17.31 4.69
C LEU A 136 -13.40 -17.79 5.21
N HIS A 137 -13.81 -19.03 4.93
CA HIS A 137 -15.04 -19.59 5.48
C HIS A 137 -15.01 -19.71 6.99
N GLU A 138 -13.92 -20.24 7.58
CA GLU A 138 -13.79 -20.38 9.03
C GLU A 138 -14.00 -19.03 9.75
N HIS A 139 -13.42 -17.94 9.20
CA HIS A 139 -13.58 -16.61 9.78
C HIS A 139 -14.95 -15.97 9.46
N MET A 140 -15.49 -16.19 8.27
CA MET A 140 -16.84 -15.72 7.92
C MET A 140 -17.92 -16.39 8.75
N ASP A 141 -17.79 -17.66 9.11
CA ASP A 141 -18.75 -18.37 9.97
C ASP A 141 -18.82 -17.78 11.38
N CYS A 142 -17.77 -17.05 11.79
CA CYS A 142 -17.75 -16.30 13.05
C CYS A 142 -18.54 -14.99 13.04
N LEU A 143 -18.87 -14.43 11.85
CA LEU A 143 -19.57 -13.16 11.71
C LEU A 143 -21.05 -13.22 12.08
N GLY A 144 -21.65 -14.41 12.07
CA GLY A 144 -23.10 -14.59 12.25
C GLY A 144 -23.90 -14.41 10.97
N THR A 145 -25.23 -14.35 11.10
CA THR A 145 -26.15 -14.37 9.97
C THR A 145 -26.77 -13.01 9.65
N ALA A 146 -26.66 -12.04 10.54
CA ALA A 146 -27.14 -10.67 10.37
C ALA A 146 -26.47 -9.76 11.40
N GLY A 147 -26.23 -8.51 11.03
CA GLY A 147 -25.63 -7.51 11.91
C GLY A 147 -25.47 -6.17 11.20
N THR A 148 -25.01 -5.17 11.94
CA THR A 148 -24.61 -3.87 11.42
C THR A 148 -23.17 -3.65 11.87
N GLU A 149 -22.26 -3.54 10.92
CA GLU A 149 -20.82 -3.44 11.18
C GLU A 149 -20.17 -2.43 10.25
N ASN A 150 -19.06 -1.86 10.65
CA ASN A 150 -18.22 -1.09 9.74
C ASN A 150 -17.64 -2.04 8.68
N LEU A 151 -17.82 -1.70 7.40
CA LEU A 151 -17.39 -2.57 6.29
C LEU A 151 -15.87 -2.85 6.32
N ARG A 152 -15.05 -1.89 6.74
CA ARG A 152 -13.60 -2.06 6.86
C ARG A 152 -13.26 -3.10 7.93
N ASP A 153 -13.89 -2.98 9.09
CA ASP A 153 -13.63 -3.88 10.22
C ASP A 153 -14.16 -5.28 9.92
N LEU A 154 -15.30 -5.37 9.25
CA LEU A 154 -15.84 -6.64 8.76
C LEU A 154 -14.87 -7.36 7.80
N ILE A 155 -14.30 -6.62 6.84
CA ILE A 155 -13.32 -7.18 5.90
C ILE A 155 -12.04 -7.62 6.63
N ARG A 156 -11.55 -6.79 7.56
CA ARG A 156 -10.33 -7.07 8.33
C ARG A 156 -10.47 -8.32 9.17
N SER A 157 -11.59 -8.48 9.87
CA SER A 157 -11.84 -9.63 10.74
C SER A 157 -11.86 -10.98 10.02
N VAL A 158 -12.03 -10.96 8.70
CA VAL A 158 -11.97 -12.17 7.87
C VAL A 158 -10.62 -12.30 7.17
N LEU A 159 -10.14 -11.23 6.54
CA LEU A 159 -8.99 -11.30 5.65
C LEU A 159 -7.66 -11.42 6.43
N TYR A 160 -7.48 -10.65 7.50
CA TYR A 160 -6.21 -10.64 8.24
C TYR A 160 -5.85 -12.01 8.82
N PRO A 161 -6.72 -12.66 9.61
CA PRO A 161 -6.39 -13.97 10.15
C PRO A 161 -6.24 -15.03 9.06
N ALA A 162 -7.05 -14.98 8.00
CA ALA A 162 -6.93 -15.90 6.87
C ALA A 162 -5.57 -15.76 6.17
N THR A 163 -5.14 -14.53 5.85
CA THR A 163 -3.85 -14.26 5.21
C THR A 163 -2.67 -14.68 6.10
N VAL A 164 -2.74 -14.37 7.40
CA VAL A 164 -1.69 -14.79 8.37
C VAL A 164 -1.58 -16.30 8.43
N ASN A 165 -2.70 -17.02 8.52
CA ASN A 165 -2.70 -18.49 8.57
C ASN A 165 -2.16 -19.11 7.27
N ILE A 166 -2.47 -18.53 6.11
CA ILE A 166 -1.97 -18.99 4.82
C ILE A 166 -0.46 -18.77 4.67
N LEU A 167 0.05 -17.63 5.12
CA LEU A 167 1.45 -17.27 4.95
C LEU A 167 2.37 -17.93 5.99
N PHE A 168 1.91 -18.08 7.21
CA PHE A 168 2.73 -18.53 8.35
C PHE A 168 2.28 -19.86 8.97
N GLY A 169 1.13 -20.37 8.58
CA GLY A 169 0.53 -21.60 9.12
C GLY A 169 -0.44 -21.36 10.27
N LYS A 170 -1.35 -22.32 10.46
CA LYS A 170 -2.31 -22.30 11.58
C LYS A 170 -1.60 -22.28 12.93
N GLY A 171 -2.13 -21.52 13.87
CA GLY A 171 -1.59 -21.37 15.23
C GLY A 171 -0.70 -20.13 15.42
N VAL A 172 -0.44 -19.36 14.36
CA VAL A 172 0.21 -18.05 14.46
C VAL A 172 -0.82 -16.97 14.79
N CYS A 173 -2.00 -17.03 14.16
CA CYS A 173 -3.12 -16.19 14.51
C CYS A 173 -3.89 -16.78 15.70
N PRO A 174 -4.35 -15.95 16.65
CA PRO A 174 -5.25 -16.39 17.73
C PRO A 174 -6.51 -17.06 17.19
N THR A 175 -7.07 -18.00 17.95
CA THR A 175 -8.26 -18.76 17.53
C THR A 175 -9.54 -18.34 18.25
N ASN A 176 -9.45 -17.64 19.38
CA ASN A 176 -10.63 -17.14 20.08
C ASN A 176 -10.94 -15.68 19.69
N LYS A 177 -12.22 -15.29 19.77
CA LYS A 177 -12.69 -13.98 19.30
C LYS A 177 -12.04 -12.78 20.01
N SER A 178 -11.76 -12.88 21.31
CA SER A 178 -11.15 -11.77 22.05
C SER A 178 -9.72 -11.54 21.61
N ASP A 179 -8.95 -12.61 21.45
CA ASP A 179 -7.54 -12.52 21.07
C ASP A 179 -7.39 -12.17 19.60
N ILE A 180 -8.33 -12.58 18.72
CA ILE A 180 -8.38 -12.13 17.33
C ILE A 180 -8.56 -10.61 17.28
N LYS A 181 -9.51 -10.07 18.04
CA LYS A 181 -9.75 -8.63 18.11
C LYS A 181 -8.54 -7.86 18.64
N GLU A 182 -7.93 -8.34 19.71
CA GLU A 182 -6.69 -7.76 20.26
C GLU A 182 -5.54 -7.82 19.23
N PHE A 183 -5.40 -8.93 18.50
CA PHE A 183 -4.43 -9.07 17.44
C PHE A 183 -4.67 -8.06 16.29
N GLU A 184 -5.93 -7.89 15.88
CA GLU A 184 -6.32 -6.91 14.85
C GLU A 184 -6.02 -5.47 15.29
N GLU A 185 -6.36 -5.12 16.55
CA GLU A 185 -6.09 -3.79 17.11
C GLU A 185 -4.57 -3.52 17.16
N HIS A 186 -3.77 -4.49 17.59
CA HIS A 186 -2.31 -4.38 17.59
C HIS A 186 -1.73 -4.29 16.20
N PHE A 187 -2.28 -5.05 15.25
CA PHE A 187 -1.84 -5.03 13.86
C PHE A 187 -2.16 -3.69 13.20
N GLN A 188 -3.37 -3.18 13.40
CA GLN A 188 -3.76 -1.86 12.90
C GLN A 188 -2.89 -0.76 13.50
N LYS A 189 -2.66 -0.79 14.82
CA LYS A 189 -1.78 0.16 15.48
C LYS A 189 -0.35 0.08 14.94
N TYR A 190 0.17 -1.13 14.70
CA TYR A 190 1.49 -1.29 14.10
C TYR A 190 1.56 -0.69 12.69
N ASP A 191 0.53 -0.89 11.87
CA ASP A 191 0.45 -0.38 10.51
C ASP A 191 0.44 1.16 10.51
N GLU A 192 -0.39 1.76 11.36
CA GLU A 192 -0.44 3.20 11.56
C GLU A 192 0.90 3.76 12.07
N ASP A 193 1.46 3.15 13.11
CA ASP A 193 2.74 3.55 13.71
C ASP A 193 3.90 3.39 12.71
N PHE A 194 3.88 2.36 11.87
CA PHE A 194 4.86 2.16 10.81
C PHE A 194 4.79 3.27 9.77
N GLU A 195 3.60 3.65 9.31
CA GLU A 195 3.42 4.74 8.37
C GLU A 195 3.96 6.06 8.94
N TYR A 196 3.62 6.41 10.16
CA TYR A 196 4.12 7.62 10.82
C TYR A 196 5.63 7.58 11.04
N GLY A 197 6.15 6.50 11.61
CA GLY A 197 7.57 6.34 11.91
C GLY A 197 8.44 6.35 10.64
N SER A 198 7.92 5.82 9.53
CA SER A 198 8.64 5.80 8.26
C SER A 198 8.97 7.21 7.73
N GLN A 199 8.21 8.20 8.13
CA GLN A 199 8.31 9.58 7.65
C GLN A 199 9.03 10.50 8.64
N MET A 200 9.16 10.08 9.91
CA MET A 200 9.85 10.89 10.92
C MET A 200 11.37 10.86 10.72
N PRO A 201 12.06 12.00 10.81
CA PRO A 201 13.50 12.06 10.82
C PRO A 201 14.09 11.31 12.00
N GLU A 202 15.21 10.64 11.80
CA GLU A 202 15.95 9.87 12.82
C GLU A 202 16.24 10.70 14.09
N TYR A 203 16.53 11.98 13.91
CA TYR A 203 16.78 12.90 15.04
C TYR A 203 15.56 13.05 15.97
N PHE A 204 14.35 13.14 15.42
CA PHE A 204 13.13 13.22 16.25
C PHE A 204 12.82 11.92 16.96
N MET A 205 13.06 10.79 16.30
CA MET A 205 12.94 9.48 16.91
C MET A 205 13.89 9.35 18.11
N SER A 206 15.14 9.76 17.91
CA SER A 206 16.16 9.75 18.98
C SER A 206 15.81 10.72 20.12
N LEU A 207 15.33 11.92 19.80
CA LEU A 207 14.95 12.90 20.80
C LEU A 207 13.70 12.48 21.59
N ALA A 208 12.68 11.95 20.91
CA ALA A 208 11.46 11.46 21.55
C ALA A 208 11.76 10.25 22.46
N ASN A 209 12.63 9.34 22.03
CA ASN A 209 13.11 8.24 22.85
C ASN A 209 13.88 8.73 24.08
N LEU A 210 14.74 9.75 23.90
CA LEU A 210 15.50 10.36 25.00
C LEU A 210 14.59 11.06 26.03
N LEU A 211 13.48 11.66 25.56
CA LEU A 211 12.51 12.36 26.41
C LEU A 211 11.38 11.45 26.89
N GLU A 212 11.42 10.15 26.59
CA GLU A 212 10.36 9.18 26.92
C GLU A 212 8.97 9.61 26.40
N VAL A 213 8.95 10.41 25.34
CA VAL A 213 7.69 10.89 24.73
C VAL A 213 7.12 9.78 23.84
N SER A 214 5.91 9.34 24.15
CA SER A 214 5.17 8.43 23.26
C SER A 214 4.75 9.18 21.99
N TYR A 215 5.12 8.63 20.85
CA TYR A 215 4.67 9.12 19.55
C TYR A 215 4.32 7.90 18.67
N PRO A 216 3.44 8.06 17.68
CA PRO A 216 3.17 7.00 16.72
C PRO A 216 4.47 6.54 16.05
N GLY A 217 4.70 5.21 16.01
CA GLY A 217 5.94 4.60 15.49
C GLY A 217 7.10 4.49 16.47
N ASN A 218 6.90 4.81 17.76
CA ASN A 218 7.93 4.57 18.77
C ASN A 218 8.12 3.06 19.02
N PRO A 219 9.31 2.48 18.76
CA PRO A 219 9.58 1.06 18.99
C PRO A 219 9.36 0.62 20.45
N SER A 220 9.51 1.53 21.41
CA SER A 220 9.25 1.24 22.84
C SER A 220 7.77 1.15 23.18
N SER A 221 6.87 1.63 22.33
CA SER A 221 5.42 1.45 22.49
C SER A 221 4.96 0.05 22.09
N ILE A 222 5.80 -0.68 21.37
CA ILE A 222 5.61 -2.11 21.08
C ILE A 222 6.16 -2.86 22.28
N SER A 223 5.32 -3.09 23.29
CA SER A 223 5.71 -3.78 24.51
C SER A 223 6.32 -5.16 24.21
N PRO A 224 7.53 -5.47 24.72
CA PRO A 224 8.14 -6.80 24.54
C PRO A 224 7.38 -7.93 25.24
N GLU A 225 6.40 -7.58 26.07
CA GLU A 225 5.67 -8.56 26.91
C GLU A 225 4.49 -9.22 26.17
N ASN A 226 4.06 -8.66 25.03
CA ASN A 226 3.02 -9.28 24.21
C ASN A 226 3.64 -10.28 23.23
N ASN A 227 4.24 -11.34 23.75
CA ASN A 227 4.70 -12.51 23.00
C ASN A 227 3.53 -13.33 22.43
N VAL A 228 2.73 -12.74 21.55
CA VAL A 228 1.73 -13.51 20.79
C VAL A 228 2.40 -14.31 19.67
N LEU A 229 3.64 -13.98 19.30
CA LEU A 229 4.41 -14.73 18.30
C LEU A 229 5.72 -15.24 18.92
N SER A 230 5.74 -16.51 19.33
CA SER A 230 6.94 -17.22 19.78
C SER A 230 7.96 -17.53 18.66
N VAL A 231 7.86 -16.86 17.55
CA VAL A 231 8.90 -16.82 16.49
C VAL A 231 9.93 -15.79 16.95
N THR A 232 11.21 -16.15 16.96
CA THR A 232 12.26 -15.28 17.48
C THR A 232 12.03 -13.82 17.08
N PRO A 233 12.07 -12.85 18.00
CA PRO A 233 11.62 -11.45 17.78
C PRO A 233 12.21 -10.79 16.54
N PHE A 234 13.28 -11.32 16.06
CA PHE A 234 14.04 -10.80 14.95
C PHE A 234 13.58 -11.24 13.55
N GLN A 235 12.93 -12.42 13.44
CA GLN A 235 12.41 -12.93 12.16
C GLN A 235 10.97 -12.49 11.93
N SER A 236 10.21 -12.27 13.01
CA SER A 236 8.80 -11.86 12.94
C SER A 236 8.62 -10.43 12.42
N ASN A 237 9.44 -9.46 12.84
CA ASN A 237 9.23 -8.06 12.48
C ASN A 237 9.42 -7.77 10.97
N ALA A 238 10.44 -8.33 10.31
CA ALA A 238 10.64 -8.09 8.87
C ALA A 238 9.58 -8.78 8.01
N VAL A 239 9.08 -9.92 8.47
CA VAL A 239 8.05 -10.69 7.76
C VAL A 239 6.68 -10.07 8.01
N LEU A 240 6.36 -9.68 9.27
CA LEU A 240 5.17 -8.93 9.61
C LEU A 240 5.09 -7.61 8.85
N THR A 241 6.18 -6.86 8.75
CA THR A 241 6.24 -5.63 7.96
C THR A 241 5.87 -5.87 6.49
N GLY A 242 6.36 -6.95 5.89
CA GLY A 242 6.01 -7.31 4.51
C GLY A 242 4.54 -7.70 4.34
N VAL A 243 3.96 -8.39 5.31
CA VAL A 243 2.54 -8.81 5.32
C VAL A 243 1.64 -7.63 5.63
N CYS A 244 1.99 -6.78 6.61
CA CYS A 244 1.24 -5.58 6.95
C CYS A 244 1.10 -4.65 5.77
N LEU A 245 2.19 -4.37 5.05
CA LEU A 245 2.15 -3.56 3.84
C LEU A 245 1.26 -4.19 2.77
N ALA A 246 1.31 -5.51 2.58
CA ALA A 246 0.45 -6.21 1.63
C ALA A 246 -1.04 -6.10 2.03
N CYS A 247 -1.39 -6.43 3.27
CA CYS A 247 -2.78 -6.44 3.74
C CYS A 247 -3.41 -5.03 3.74
N SER A 248 -2.67 -3.98 4.11
CA SER A 248 -3.20 -2.61 4.12
C SER A 248 -3.51 -2.09 2.71
N TYR A 249 -2.70 -2.47 1.73
CA TYR A 249 -2.93 -2.10 0.33
C TYR A 249 -4.14 -2.81 -0.27
N ASP A 250 -4.45 -4.04 0.17
CA ASP A 250 -5.53 -4.85 -0.39
C ASP A 250 -6.92 -4.47 0.12
N LEU A 251 -7.02 -3.89 1.32
CA LEU A 251 -8.32 -3.59 1.95
C LEU A 251 -9.10 -2.47 1.29
N ARG A 252 -8.44 -1.41 0.83
CA ARG A 252 -9.11 -0.24 0.25
C ARG A 252 -9.78 -0.53 -1.08
N PRO A 253 -9.10 -1.15 -2.05
CA PRO A 253 -9.75 -1.56 -3.29
C PRO A 253 -10.93 -2.49 -3.03
N LEU A 254 -10.81 -3.40 -2.06
CA LEU A 254 -11.86 -4.33 -1.70
C LEU A 254 -13.06 -3.63 -1.07
N GLN A 255 -12.83 -2.72 -0.12
CA GLN A 255 -13.90 -1.91 0.48
C GLN A 255 -14.65 -1.13 -0.58
N VAL A 256 -13.92 -0.46 -1.48
CA VAL A 256 -14.53 0.30 -2.58
C VAL A 256 -15.29 -0.61 -3.53
N LEU A 257 -14.75 -1.78 -3.85
CA LEU A 257 -15.42 -2.72 -4.73
C LEU A 257 -16.76 -3.19 -4.15
N ILE A 258 -16.80 -3.53 -2.87
CA ILE A 258 -18.03 -3.92 -2.17
C ILE A 258 -18.97 -2.71 -2.07
N GLN A 259 -18.48 -1.51 -1.75
CA GLN A 259 -19.29 -0.30 -1.72
C GLN A 259 -19.87 0.03 -3.09
N LEU A 260 -19.10 -0.06 -4.17
CA LEU A 260 -19.59 0.15 -5.54
C LEU A 260 -20.63 -0.90 -5.92
N TYR A 261 -20.41 -2.16 -5.55
CA TYR A 261 -21.40 -3.21 -5.78
C TYR A 261 -22.73 -2.93 -5.08
N ILE A 262 -22.68 -2.44 -3.82
CA ILE A 262 -23.88 -2.16 -3.02
C ILE A 262 -24.55 -0.85 -3.44
N SER A 263 -23.77 0.22 -3.73
CA SER A 263 -24.30 1.55 -4.02
C SER A 263 -24.87 1.70 -5.43
N GLU A 264 -24.30 0.96 -6.35
CA GLU A 264 -24.76 0.99 -7.74
C GLU A 264 -25.56 -0.28 -8.02
N VAL A 265 -26.89 -0.19 -7.92
CA VAL A 265 -27.82 -1.14 -8.57
C VAL A 265 -27.69 -0.94 -10.08
N THR A 266 -26.49 -1.17 -10.60
CA THR A 266 -26.13 -1.02 -12.00
C THR A 266 -26.18 -2.37 -12.69
N SER A 267 -26.14 -2.33 -14.01
CA SER A 267 -25.99 -3.52 -14.84
C SER A 267 -24.83 -4.42 -14.41
N PHE A 268 -23.76 -3.84 -13.81
CA PHE A 268 -22.59 -4.60 -13.32
C PHE A 268 -22.90 -5.48 -12.12
N SER A 269 -23.68 -5.00 -11.14
CA SER A 269 -24.00 -5.80 -9.95
C SER A 269 -24.87 -7.00 -10.30
N LEU A 270 -25.80 -6.82 -11.23
CA LEU A 270 -26.63 -7.93 -11.73
C LEU A 270 -25.78 -8.96 -12.47
N ASN A 271 -24.90 -8.53 -13.37
CA ASN A 271 -24.02 -9.42 -14.12
C ASN A 271 -23.04 -10.18 -13.21
N ILE A 272 -22.51 -9.54 -12.16
CA ILE A 272 -21.64 -10.21 -11.18
C ILE A 272 -22.39 -11.34 -10.46
N MET A 273 -23.63 -11.08 -10.02
CA MET A 273 -24.43 -12.13 -9.37
C MET A 273 -24.82 -13.25 -10.34
N GLU A 274 -25.14 -12.93 -11.58
CA GLU A 274 -25.39 -13.93 -12.62
C GLU A 274 -24.16 -14.82 -12.86
N ASP A 275 -22.97 -14.23 -12.93
CA ASP A 275 -21.70 -14.96 -13.06
C ASP A 275 -21.48 -15.90 -11.87
N ILE A 276 -21.65 -15.40 -10.63
CA ILE A 276 -21.50 -16.21 -9.41
C ILE A 276 -22.50 -17.37 -9.41
N VAL A 277 -23.78 -17.10 -9.70
CA VAL A 277 -24.83 -18.12 -9.75
C VAL A 277 -24.57 -19.13 -10.85
N SER A 278 -24.03 -18.73 -12.00
CA SER A 278 -23.69 -19.63 -13.08
C SER A 278 -22.63 -20.65 -12.72
N VAL A 279 -21.68 -20.27 -11.84
CA VAL A 279 -20.54 -21.10 -11.42
C VAL A 279 -20.86 -21.94 -10.20
N PHE A 280 -21.55 -21.39 -9.20
CA PHE A 280 -21.77 -22.01 -7.88
C PHE A 280 -23.23 -22.37 -7.59
N GLY A 281 -24.15 -22.03 -8.48
CA GLY A 281 -25.58 -22.20 -8.23
C GLY A 281 -26.15 -21.04 -7.39
N LYS A 282 -27.41 -21.22 -6.93
CA LYS A 282 -28.13 -20.20 -6.19
C LYS A 282 -27.38 -19.78 -4.92
N ALA A 283 -27.19 -18.50 -4.74
CA ALA A 283 -26.60 -17.92 -3.53
C ALA A 283 -27.31 -18.43 -2.25
N GLY A 284 -26.56 -18.71 -1.23
CA GLY A 284 -27.05 -19.31 0.01
C GLY A 284 -26.02 -19.35 1.13
N LYS A 285 -26.44 -19.95 2.27
CA LYS A 285 -25.60 -20.04 3.48
C LYS A 285 -24.58 -21.16 3.46
N GLU A 286 -24.65 -22.04 2.48
CA GLU A 286 -23.75 -23.18 2.38
C GLU A 286 -22.34 -22.73 1.97
N ASN A 287 -21.34 -23.42 2.51
CA ASN A 287 -19.95 -23.14 2.14
C ASN A 287 -19.65 -23.72 0.76
N ILE A 288 -19.23 -22.87 -0.14
CA ILE A 288 -18.80 -23.24 -1.50
C ILE A 288 -17.28 -23.45 -1.55
N GLU A 289 -16.81 -24.40 -2.33
CA GLU A 289 -15.39 -24.56 -2.59
C GLU A 289 -15.01 -23.76 -3.83
N ILE A 290 -14.09 -22.80 -3.66
CA ILE A 290 -13.59 -21.98 -4.76
C ILE A 290 -12.22 -22.47 -5.17
N SER A 291 -12.13 -22.97 -6.40
CA SER A 291 -10.88 -23.34 -7.05
C SER A 291 -10.36 -22.18 -7.93
N GLU A 292 -9.09 -22.28 -8.33
CA GLU A 292 -8.53 -21.35 -9.32
C GLU A 292 -9.31 -21.38 -10.65
N ASP A 293 -9.80 -22.55 -11.05
CA ASP A 293 -10.59 -22.68 -12.29
C ASP A 293 -11.98 -22.05 -12.18
N ASN A 294 -12.58 -22.02 -10.99
CA ASN A 294 -13.80 -21.25 -10.75
C ASN A 294 -13.54 -19.76 -10.90
N LEU A 295 -12.43 -19.25 -10.30
CA LEU A 295 -12.06 -17.82 -10.40
C LEU A 295 -11.75 -17.40 -11.84
N LYS A 296 -11.18 -18.30 -12.66
CA LYS A 296 -10.95 -18.01 -14.09
C LYS A 296 -12.23 -17.79 -14.88
N LYS A 297 -13.36 -18.34 -14.44
CA LYS A 297 -14.67 -18.13 -15.06
C LYS A 297 -15.32 -16.81 -14.65
N LEU A 298 -14.93 -16.22 -13.52
CA LEU A 298 -15.48 -15.00 -12.95
C LEU A 298 -14.66 -13.77 -13.36
N LEU A 299 -14.49 -13.58 -14.66
CA LEU A 299 -13.61 -12.52 -15.20
C LEU A 299 -14.09 -11.12 -14.86
N LEU A 300 -15.40 -10.88 -14.81
CA LEU A 300 -15.96 -9.56 -14.49
C LEU A 300 -15.53 -9.10 -13.11
N ILE A 301 -15.58 -9.97 -12.10
CA ILE A 301 -15.11 -9.63 -10.74
C ILE A 301 -13.62 -9.31 -10.75
N LYS A 302 -12.81 -10.07 -11.48
CA LYS A 302 -11.38 -9.79 -11.62
C LYS A 302 -11.12 -8.43 -12.27
N TRP A 303 -11.86 -8.07 -13.32
CA TRP A 303 -11.74 -6.76 -13.96
C TRP A 303 -12.20 -5.62 -13.03
N CYS A 304 -13.30 -5.82 -12.31
CA CYS A 304 -13.75 -4.86 -11.29
C CYS A 304 -12.72 -4.66 -10.19
N THR A 305 -12.09 -5.75 -9.72
CA THR A 305 -11.01 -5.70 -8.73
C THR A 305 -9.82 -4.87 -9.25
N LEU A 306 -9.36 -5.13 -10.46
CA LEU A 306 -8.24 -4.39 -11.05
C LEU A 306 -8.58 -2.92 -11.29
N GLU A 307 -9.83 -2.62 -11.68
CA GLU A 307 -10.28 -1.24 -11.87
C GLU A 307 -10.41 -0.49 -10.54
N ALA A 308 -10.90 -1.14 -9.49
CA ALA A 308 -10.90 -0.59 -8.14
C ALA A 308 -9.47 -0.31 -7.64
N ILE A 309 -8.54 -1.23 -7.84
CA ILE A 309 -7.12 -1.03 -7.55
C ILE A 309 -6.58 0.16 -8.34
N ARG A 310 -6.86 0.27 -9.63
CA ARG A 310 -6.42 1.39 -10.47
C ARG A 310 -6.86 2.73 -9.92
N LEU A 311 -8.13 2.85 -9.57
CA LEU A 311 -8.70 4.11 -9.07
C LEU A 311 -8.30 4.44 -7.64
N ARG A 312 -8.01 3.42 -6.83
CA ARG A 312 -7.86 3.56 -5.39
C ARG A 312 -6.47 3.17 -4.85
N SER A 313 -5.50 2.85 -5.72
CA SER A 313 -4.13 2.59 -5.27
C SER A 313 -3.59 3.80 -4.53
N PRO A 314 -3.35 3.68 -3.22
CA PRO A 314 -2.81 4.76 -2.42
C PRO A 314 -1.29 4.86 -2.59
N GLY A 315 -0.74 5.93 -2.10
CA GLY A 315 0.66 6.03 -1.81
C GLY A 315 1.55 6.45 -2.96
N ALA A 316 2.82 6.32 -2.71
CA ALA A 316 3.88 6.57 -3.66
C ALA A 316 4.95 5.48 -3.58
N ILE A 317 5.43 5.07 -4.73
CA ILE A 317 6.59 4.20 -4.82
C ILE A 317 7.81 5.09 -4.62
N THR A 318 8.62 4.80 -3.61
CA THR A 318 9.79 5.60 -3.26
C THR A 318 11.07 4.86 -3.60
N LYS A 319 12.03 5.57 -4.19
CA LYS A 319 13.38 5.07 -4.44
C LYS A 319 14.40 6.11 -4.00
N LYS A 320 15.53 5.66 -3.45
CA LYS A 320 16.66 6.52 -3.10
C LYS A 320 17.49 6.85 -4.34
N VAL A 321 17.80 8.11 -4.58
CA VAL A 321 18.75 8.50 -5.61
C VAL A 321 20.17 8.25 -5.08
N VAL A 322 20.87 7.29 -5.66
CA VAL A 322 22.24 6.88 -5.25
C VAL A 322 23.28 7.71 -5.97
N ASN A 323 23.12 7.90 -7.26
CA ASN A 323 23.92 8.80 -8.08
C ASN A 323 23.01 9.84 -8.74
N PRO A 324 23.50 11.05 -9.04
CA PRO A 324 22.68 12.06 -9.69
C PRO A 324 22.06 11.52 -11.00
N ILE A 325 20.75 11.64 -11.11
CA ILE A 325 20.00 11.17 -12.29
C ILE A 325 19.41 12.32 -13.06
N LYS A 326 19.47 12.24 -14.38
CA LYS A 326 18.83 13.20 -15.27
C LYS A 326 17.45 12.67 -15.69
N ILE A 327 16.41 13.45 -15.39
CA ILE A 327 15.04 13.21 -15.87
C ILE A 327 14.57 14.47 -16.57
N GLN A 328 14.24 14.37 -17.85
CA GLN A 328 13.97 15.52 -18.73
C GLN A 328 15.14 16.52 -18.70
N THR A 329 14.86 17.78 -18.37
CA THR A 329 15.85 18.86 -18.25
C THR A 329 16.51 18.94 -16.87
N PHE A 330 15.99 18.22 -15.88
CA PHE A 330 16.44 18.32 -14.51
C PHE A 330 17.49 17.26 -14.14
N THR A 331 18.42 17.64 -13.29
CA THR A 331 19.33 16.74 -12.60
C THR A 331 18.92 16.62 -11.14
N ILE A 332 18.46 15.42 -10.74
CA ILE A 332 18.06 15.12 -9.37
C ILE A 332 19.31 14.65 -8.63
N PRO A 333 19.69 15.30 -7.51
CA PRO A 333 20.92 14.99 -6.82
C PRO A 333 20.83 13.66 -6.07
N ALA A 334 22.00 13.06 -5.80
CA ALA A 334 22.10 11.94 -4.88
C ALA A 334 21.59 12.34 -3.48
N GLY A 335 20.95 11.41 -2.81
CA GLY A 335 20.34 11.62 -1.49
C GLY A 335 18.85 11.95 -1.52
N ASP A 336 18.31 12.45 -2.64
CA ASP A 336 16.87 12.68 -2.77
C ASP A 336 16.09 11.37 -2.74
N MET A 337 14.88 11.43 -2.19
CA MET A 337 13.88 10.38 -2.33
C MET A 337 13.04 10.67 -3.59
N LEU A 338 13.19 9.85 -4.60
CA LEU A 338 12.40 9.96 -5.84
C LEU A 338 11.08 9.23 -5.66
N MET A 339 9.98 9.93 -5.91
CA MET A 339 8.62 9.45 -5.64
C MET A 339 7.77 9.40 -6.92
N LEU A 340 7.14 8.25 -7.14
CA LEU A 340 6.17 8.02 -8.20
C LEU A 340 4.86 7.55 -7.57
N SER A 341 3.78 8.29 -7.74
CA SER A 341 2.46 7.83 -7.28
C SER A 341 1.66 7.20 -8.41
N PRO A 342 1.10 6.01 -8.20
CA PRO A 342 0.13 5.41 -9.11
C PRO A 342 -1.06 6.33 -9.43
N TYR A 343 -1.42 7.23 -8.52
CA TYR A 343 -2.54 8.14 -8.68
C TYR A 343 -2.48 8.90 -10.01
N TRP A 344 -1.34 9.54 -10.35
CA TRP A 344 -1.20 10.29 -11.60
C TRP A 344 -1.05 9.39 -12.81
N VAL A 345 -0.29 8.29 -12.67
CA VAL A 345 -0.08 7.34 -13.77
C VAL A 345 -1.39 6.69 -14.18
N HIS A 346 -2.19 6.25 -13.21
CA HIS A 346 -3.48 5.60 -13.43
C HIS A 346 -4.57 6.55 -13.94
N ARG A 347 -4.35 7.85 -13.83
CA ARG A 347 -5.25 8.90 -14.35
C ARG A 347 -4.73 9.56 -15.62
N ASN A 348 -3.65 9.06 -16.17
CA ASN A 348 -3.16 9.53 -17.46
C ASN A 348 -4.04 8.97 -18.59
N PRO A 349 -4.74 9.83 -19.37
CA PRO A 349 -5.65 9.40 -20.44
C PRO A 349 -4.94 8.66 -21.58
N LYS A 350 -3.61 8.78 -21.69
CA LYS A 350 -2.79 8.02 -22.63
C LYS A 350 -2.85 6.51 -22.36
N TYR A 351 -2.84 6.12 -21.10
CA TYR A 351 -2.92 4.72 -20.69
C TYR A 351 -4.36 4.28 -20.41
N PHE A 352 -5.15 5.18 -19.81
CA PHE A 352 -6.50 4.89 -19.36
C PHE A 352 -7.49 5.93 -19.91
N PRO A 353 -8.03 5.74 -21.12
CA PRO A 353 -9.09 6.61 -21.63
C PRO A 353 -10.25 6.71 -20.63
N ASP A 354 -10.84 7.90 -20.45
CA ASP A 354 -11.83 8.19 -19.42
C ASP A 354 -11.35 7.80 -18.02
N PRO A 355 -10.23 8.38 -17.54
CA PRO A 355 -9.47 7.84 -16.42
C PRO A 355 -10.21 7.90 -15.08
N GLU A 356 -11.14 8.83 -14.88
CA GLU A 356 -11.94 8.97 -13.65
C GLU A 356 -13.16 8.04 -13.62
N THR A 357 -13.48 7.42 -14.75
CA THR A 357 -14.65 6.55 -14.85
C THR A 357 -14.28 5.13 -14.44
N PHE A 358 -15.08 4.51 -13.56
CA PHE A 358 -14.98 3.08 -13.25
C PHE A 358 -15.45 2.27 -14.47
N LYS A 359 -14.50 1.65 -15.17
CA LYS A 359 -14.73 0.98 -16.46
C LYS A 359 -14.02 -0.38 -16.49
N PRO A 360 -14.58 -1.42 -15.89
CA PRO A 360 -13.97 -2.76 -15.84
C PRO A 360 -13.64 -3.35 -17.21
N ASP A 361 -14.44 -3.03 -18.23
CA ASP A 361 -14.27 -3.55 -19.58
C ASP A 361 -12.92 -3.21 -20.22
N ARG A 362 -12.22 -2.17 -19.75
CA ARG A 362 -10.86 -1.87 -20.24
C ARG A 362 -9.87 -3.02 -20.02
N TRP A 363 -10.11 -3.84 -19.01
CA TRP A 363 -9.26 -4.96 -18.64
C TRP A 363 -9.40 -6.16 -19.59
N LYS A 364 -10.35 -6.15 -20.53
CA LYS A 364 -10.43 -7.10 -21.65
C LYS A 364 -9.20 -7.03 -22.55
N GLU A 365 -8.61 -5.84 -22.67
CA GLU A 365 -7.40 -5.59 -23.47
C GLU A 365 -6.12 -6.08 -22.79
N ALA A 366 -6.17 -6.33 -21.48
CA ALA A 366 -5.01 -6.84 -20.74
C ALA A 366 -4.78 -8.33 -21.02
N ASN A 367 -3.53 -8.71 -21.20
CA ASN A 367 -3.16 -10.12 -21.38
C ASN A 367 -2.98 -10.83 -20.02
N LEU A 368 -4.06 -10.90 -19.24
CA LEU A 368 -4.05 -11.45 -17.89
C LEU A 368 -3.70 -12.95 -17.85
N GLU A 369 -3.93 -13.67 -18.94
CA GLU A 369 -3.51 -15.07 -19.08
C GLU A 369 -1.99 -15.22 -19.11
N LYS A 370 -1.31 -14.25 -19.70
CA LYS A 370 0.16 -14.17 -19.70
C LYS A 370 0.70 -13.34 -18.53
N ASN A 371 -0.15 -13.05 -17.52
CA ASN A 371 0.23 -12.28 -16.34
C ASN A 371 0.71 -10.86 -16.64
N ALA A 372 0.19 -10.25 -17.72
CA ALA A 372 0.46 -8.86 -18.09
C ALA A 372 -0.73 -7.98 -17.76
N PHE A 373 -0.47 -6.90 -17.04
CA PHE A 373 -1.43 -5.81 -16.82
C PHE A 373 -1.44 -4.86 -18.02
N LEU A 374 -2.42 -3.94 -18.01
CA LEU A 374 -2.42 -2.83 -18.96
C LEU A 374 -1.18 -1.95 -18.76
N ASP A 375 -0.71 -1.37 -19.85
CA ASP A 375 0.37 -0.39 -19.80
C ASP A 375 -0.01 0.77 -18.88
N GLY A 376 0.94 1.25 -18.09
CA GLY A 376 0.70 2.27 -17.09
C GLY A 376 0.09 1.78 -15.78
N PHE A 377 -0.28 0.49 -15.64
CA PHE A 377 -0.76 -0.05 -14.36
C PHE A 377 0.41 -0.39 -13.44
N VAL A 378 0.69 0.52 -12.52
CA VAL A 378 1.86 0.46 -11.63
C VAL A 378 1.50 0.28 -10.15
N ALA A 379 0.26 -0.14 -9.85
CA ALA A 379 -0.20 -0.37 -8.47
C ALA A 379 0.72 -1.28 -7.66
N PHE A 380 1.29 -2.27 -8.29
CA PHE A 380 2.21 -3.23 -7.68
C PHE A 380 3.68 -2.93 -7.98
N GLY A 381 4.01 -1.69 -8.33
CA GLY A 381 5.35 -1.32 -8.76
C GLY A 381 5.69 -1.83 -10.17
N GLY A 382 6.97 -1.82 -10.50
CA GLY A 382 7.45 -2.21 -11.82
C GLY A 382 8.91 -2.66 -11.82
N GLY A 383 9.35 -3.19 -12.95
CA GLY A 383 10.72 -3.67 -13.13
C GLY A 383 11.09 -4.82 -12.20
N LYS A 384 12.35 -4.85 -11.77
CA LYS A 384 12.89 -5.93 -10.92
C LYS A 384 12.30 -6.00 -9.51
N HIS A 385 11.69 -4.92 -9.04
CA HIS A 385 11.10 -4.79 -7.70
C HIS A 385 9.56 -4.80 -7.71
N GLN A 386 8.95 -5.31 -8.78
CA GLN A 386 7.51 -5.51 -8.79
C GLN A 386 7.10 -6.44 -7.65
N CYS A 387 5.95 -6.15 -7.00
CA CYS A 387 5.44 -6.92 -5.87
C CYS A 387 5.34 -8.42 -6.21
N PRO A 388 6.02 -9.31 -5.50
CA PRO A 388 5.97 -10.75 -5.78
C PRO A 388 4.63 -11.38 -5.41
N GLY A 389 3.90 -10.80 -4.43
CA GLY A 389 2.60 -11.26 -3.94
C GLY A 389 1.39 -10.74 -4.72
N ARG A 390 1.57 -9.92 -5.75
CA ARG A 390 0.47 -9.25 -6.45
C ARG A 390 -0.66 -10.18 -6.94
N TRP A 391 -0.31 -11.36 -7.38
CA TRP A 391 -1.30 -12.31 -7.88
C TRP A 391 -2.06 -13.01 -6.76
N LEU A 392 -1.38 -13.27 -5.64
CA LEU A 392 -2.03 -13.79 -4.43
C LEU A 392 -3.01 -12.76 -3.90
N ALA A 393 -2.61 -11.50 -3.76
CA ALA A 393 -3.45 -10.40 -3.31
C ALA A 393 -4.71 -10.23 -4.19
N ILE A 394 -4.55 -10.23 -5.51
CA ILE A 394 -5.70 -10.18 -6.44
C ILE A 394 -6.61 -11.41 -6.25
N MET A 395 -6.05 -12.59 -6.02
CA MET A 395 -6.83 -13.81 -5.77
C MET A 395 -7.59 -13.72 -4.44
N GLU A 396 -6.96 -13.21 -3.39
CA GLU A 396 -7.59 -12.99 -2.08
C GLU A 396 -8.79 -12.05 -2.18
N VAL A 397 -8.61 -10.90 -2.81
CA VAL A 397 -9.70 -9.93 -3.03
C VAL A 397 -10.81 -10.57 -3.89
N HIS A 398 -10.45 -11.22 -4.99
CA HIS A 398 -11.41 -11.86 -5.87
C HIS A 398 -12.24 -12.92 -5.14
N MET A 399 -11.59 -13.79 -4.39
CA MET A 399 -12.24 -14.86 -3.63
C MET A 399 -13.15 -14.30 -2.53
N LEU A 400 -12.67 -13.31 -1.78
CA LEU A 400 -13.44 -12.70 -0.71
C LEU A 400 -14.70 -12.02 -1.22
N VAL A 401 -14.62 -11.30 -2.35
CA VAL A 401 -15.79 -10.69 -3.00
C VAL A 401 -16.82 -11.76 -3.38
N VAL A 402 -16.37 -12.84 -4.00
CA VAL A 402 -17.26 -13.97 -4.36
C VAL A 402 -17.96 -14.53 -3.13
N LEU A 403 -17.21 -14.80 -2.07
CA LEU A 403 -17.77 -15.38 -0.83
C LEU A 403 -18.75 -14.44 -0.13
N PHE A 404 -18.41 -13.16 -0.04
CA PHE A 404 -19.30 -12.17 0.58
C PHE A 404 -20.61 -12.04 -0.18
N LEU A 405 -20.53 -11.91 -1.50
CA LEU A 405 -21.73 -11.77 -2.34
C LEU A 405 -22.57 -13.04 -2.44
N TYR A 406 -21.92 -14.22 -2.34
CA TYR A 406 -22.64 -15.49 -2.32
C TYR A 406 -23.38 -15.71 -1.00
N LYS A 407 -22.80 -15.29 0.14
CA LYS A 407 -23.27 -15.64 1.48
C LYS A 407 -24.16 -14.57 2.13
N TYR A 408 -23.96 -13.29 1.80
CA TYR A 408 -24.63 -12.16 2.44
C TYR A 408 -25.29 -11.23 1.45
N GLU A 409 -26.41 -10.64 1.88
CA GLU A 409 -27.00 -9.45 1.27
C GLU A 409 -26.57 -8.23 2.05
N PHE A 410 -26.07 -7.19 1.37
CA PHE A 410 -25.58 -5.97 1.98
C PHE A 410 -26.51 -4.80 1.70
N ILE A 411 -26.68 -3.95 2.71
CA ILE A 411 -27.38 -2.67 2.60
C ILE A 411 -26.44 -1.61 3.16
N LEU A 412 -26.10 -0.61 2.36
CA LEU A 412 -25.34 0.55 2.86
C LEU A 412 -26.30 1.44 3.66
N LEU A 413 -25.89 1.74 4.90
CA LEU A 413 -26.61 2.67 5.77
C LEU A 413 -26.10 4.10 5.58
N ASP A 414 -24.81 4.25 5.29
CA ASP A 414 -24.18 5.53 5.03
C ASP A 414 -23.90 5.74 3.54
N PRO A 415 -23.93 7.00 3.06
CA PRO A 415 -23.53 7.30 1.68
C PRO A 415 -22.08 6.91 1.44
N VAL A 416 -21.77 6.47 0.22
CA VAL A 416 -20.38 6.21 -0.17
C VAL A 416 -19.57 7.49 0.03
N PRO A 417 -18.47 7.48 0.80
CA PRO A 417 -17.67 8.66 1.03
C PRO A 417 -17.20 9.25 -0.30
N LYS A 418 -17.49 10.53 -0.50
CA LYS A 418 -16.89 11.29 -1.60
C LYS A 418 -15.38 11.26 -1.36
N GLU A 419 -14.67 10.91 -2.38
CA GLU A 419 -13.24 10.62 -2.37
C GLU A 419 -12.42 11.56 -1.50
N GLY A 420 -12.05 11.08 -0.31
CA GLY A 420 -10.88 11.58 0.39
C GLY A 420 -9.69 10.80 -0.14
N LEU A 421 -8.88 11.38 -1.02
CA LEU A 421 -7.67 10.75 -1.52
C LEU A 421 -6.61 10.77 -0.42
N PHE A 422 -6.44 9.63 0.22
CA PHE A 422 -5.41 9.45 1.22
C PHE A 422 -4.16 8.88 0.58
N LEU A 423 -3.15 9.71 0.47
CA LEU A 423 -1.78 9.27 0.43
C LEU A 423 -1.37 8.88 1.87
N HIS A 424 -1.76 7.68 2.33
CA HIS A 424 -1.33 7.20 3.66
C HIS A 424 0.18 7.07 3.81
N CYS A 425 0.93 6.93 2.72
CA CYS A 425 2.39 7.01 2.77
C CYS A 425 2.92 8.37 3.23
N LEU A 426 2.07 9.34 3.52
CA LEU A 426 2.43 10.70 3.87
C LEU A 426 1.70 11.19 5.13
N GLY A 427 1.18 10.27 5.94
CA GLY A 427 0.73 10.53 7.32
C GLY A 427 -0.37 11.55 7.47
N THR A 428 -1.57 11.31 6.94
CA THR A 428 -2.72 12.15 7.27
C THR A 428 -3.89 11.33 7.77
N HIS A 429 -4.19 11.47 9.05
CA HIS A 429 -5.52 11.20 9.56
C HIS A 429 -6.48 12.28 9.06
N VAL A 430 -7.57 11.87 8.42
CA VAL A 430 -8.76 12.73 8.40
C VAL A 430 -9.53 12.40 9.66
N ALA A 431 -9.71 13.42 10.49
CA ALA A 431 -10.66 13.36 11.57
C ALA A 431 -12.02 13.00 10.99
N GLU A 432 -12.61 11.95 11.52
CA GLU A 432 -14.01 11.61 11.29
C GLU A 432 -14.86 12.79 11.79
N GLY A 433 -15.58 13.42 10.87
CA GLY A 433 -16.60 14.43 11.17
C GLY A 433 -17.97 13.81 11.08
#